data_088fd16d7d36c140763fd6f66bbe77c3
#
_entry.id   088fd16d7d36c140763fd6f66bbe77c3
#
_cell.length_a   1.000
_cell.length_b   1.000
_cell.length_c   1.000
_cell.angle_alpha   90.00
_cell.angle_beta   90.00
_cell.angle_gamma   90.00
#
_symmetry.space_group_name_H-M   'P 1'
#
loop_
_entity.id
_entity.type
_entity.pdbx_description
1 polymer ?
#
loop_
_entity_poly.entity_id
_entity_poly.type
_entity_poly.pdbx_seq_one_letter_code
_entity_poly.pdbx_strand_id
1 'polypeptide(L)'
;VTIEADIIKQKMPEKDGAFRKFKFGKENTKMYESLSTENPIDMVRLQVMNCYAGKISLINSGGESSTDGNLQTDLKEAVRTAVINKRAGGAGLIMGRKAFKRPMNEGVEIIRAVQDIYLEKQIDLA
;
A
#
# COMPACT_ATOMS: atom_id res chain seq x y z
N VAL A 1 16.52 -2.34 0.03
CA VAL A 1 17.55 -1.33 -0.30
C VAL A 1 18.94 -1.93 -0.19
N THR A 2 19.28 -2.59 0.91
CA THR A 2 20.60 -3.22 1.12
C THR A 2 21.00 -4.22 0.04
N ILE A 3 20.03 -4.87 -0.60
CA ILE A 3 20.24 -5.82 -1.72
C ILE A 3 20.18 -5.13 -3.09
N GLU A 4 20.23 -3.81 -3.14
CA GLU A 4 20.25 -3.01 -4.37
C GLU A 4 19.01 -3.23 -5.28
N ALA A 5 17.84 -3.47 -4.70
CA ALA A 5 16.60 -3.61 -5.45
C ALA A 5 16.15 -2.25 -6.00
N ASP A 6 15.76 -2.18 -7.26
CA ASP A 6 15.24 -0.98 -7.93
C ASP A 6 13.79 -0.68 -7.56
N ILE A 7 13.01 -1.73 -7.27
CA ILE A 7 11.61 -1.64 -6.86
C ILE A 7 11.39 -2.54 -5.67
N ILE A 8 10.74 -2.02 -4.64
CA ILE A 8 10.41 -2.76 -3.42
C ILE A 8 8.90 -3.01 -3.38
N LYS A 9 8.54 -4.28 -3.25
CA LYS A 9 7.16 -4.69 -2.97
C LYS A 9 6.98 -4.95 -1.48
N GLN A 10 5.97 -4.34 -0.87
CA GLN A 10 5.58 -4.63 0.50
C GLN A 10 4.06 -4.78 0.63
N LYS A 11 3.61 -5.50 1.67
CA LYS A 11 2.23 -5.46 2.11
C LYS A 11 1.92 -4.09 2.71
N MET A 12 0.67 -3.65 2.61
CA MET A 12 0.22 -2.48 3.38
C MET A 12 0.47 -2.72 4.87
N PRO A 13 0.98 -1.73 5.61
CA PRO A 13 1.20 -1.88 7.03
C PRO A 13 -0.13 -2.07 7.75
N GLU A 14 -0.14 -2.97 8.70
CA GLU A 14 -1.27 -3.23 9.58
C GLU A 14 -0.94 -2.74 10.99
N LYS A 15 -1.97 -2.27 11.68
CA LYS A 15 -1.85 -1.76 13.04
C LYS A 15 -2.09 -2.88 14.07
N ASP A 16 -1.38 -3.98 13.92
CA ASP A 16 -1.52 -5.15 14.79
C ASP A 16 -0.51 -5.19 15.95
N GLY A 17 0.46 -4.27 15.95
CA GLY A 17 1.53 -4.24 16.95
C GLY A 17 2.43 -5.49 16.94
N ALA A 18 2.47 -6.22 15.82
CA ALA A 18 3.16 -7.50 15.72
C ALA A 18 4.62 -7.45 16.18
N PHE A 19 5.36 -6.42 15.79
CA PHE A 19 6.75 -6.25 16.21
C PHE A 19 6.90 -6.14 17.73
N ARG A 20 6.03 -5.37 18.39
CA ARG A 20 6.00 -5.24 19.84
C ARG A 20 5.56 -6.54 20.51
N LYS A 21 4.50 -7.14 20.00
CA LYS A 21 3.92 -8.37 20.53
C LYS A 21 4.90 -9.55 20.48
N PHE A 22 5.65 -9.68 19.41
CA PHE A 22 6.61 -10.77 19.22
C PHE A 22 8.04 -10.42 19.63
N LYS A 23 8.29 -9.19 20.09
CA LYS A 23 9.61 -8.70 20.52
C LYS A 23 10.71 -8.96 19.49
N PHE A 24 10.41 -8.76 18.21
CA PHE A 24 11.38 -8.88 17.13
C PHE A 24 12.36 -7.70 17.16
N GLY A 25 13.61 -7.99 17.51
CA GLY A 25 14.70 -7.01 17.51
C GLY A 25 14.70 -6.05 18.70
N LYS A 26 15.58 -5.05 18.66
CA LYS A 26 15.62 -3.95 19.61
C LYS A 26 14.66 -2.87 19.15
N GLU A 27 13.51 -2.73 19.82
CA GLU A 27 12.57 -1.66 19.53
C GLU A 27 13.17 -0.29 19.80
N ASN A 28 13.07 0.59 18.82
CA ASN A 28 13.20 2.00 19.06
C ASN A 28 11.79 2.59 19.28
N THR A 29 11.37 2.64 20.54
CA THR A 29 10.06 3.19 20.96
C THR A 29 9.83 4.60 20.42
N LYS A 30 10.87 5.43 20.38
CA LYS A 30 10.80 6.80 19.83
C LYS A 30 10.40 6.84 18.36
N MET A 31 10.79 5.83 17.57
CA MET A 31 10.40 5.74 16.16
C MET A 31 8.88 5.57 16.02
N TYR A 32 8.30 4.69 16.83
CA TYR A 32 6.85 4.45 16.80
C TYR A 32 6.06 5.61 17.39
N GLU A 33 6.60 6.31 18.37
CA GLU A 33 5.94 7.45 19.02
C GLU A 33 6.01 8.73 18.17
N SER A 34 7.12 8.93 17.44
CA SER A 34 7.39 10.19 16.74
C SER A 34 7.17 10.12 15.23
N LEU A 35 7.30 8.94 14.60
CA LEU A 35 7.27 8.79 13.15
C LEU A 35 6.09 7.96 12.64
N SER A 36 5.32 7.34 13.52
CA SER A 36 4.18 6.52 13.15
C SER A 36 2.94 7.02 13.88
N THR A 37 1.89 7.30 13.12
CA THR A 37 0.56 7.57 13.65
C THR A 37 -0.39 6.43 13.32
N GLU A 38 -1.64 6.54 13.75
CA GLU A 38 -2.70 5.61 13.34
C GLU A 38 -3.22 5.85 11.91
N ASN A 39 -2.75 6.94 11.28
CA ASN A 39 -3.13 7.26 9.92
C ASN A 39 -2.44 6.31 8.94
N PRO A 40 -3.18 5.60 8.09
CA PRO A 40 -2.59 4.66 7.13
C PRO A 40 -1.65 5.33 6.12
N ILE A 41 -1.83 6.60 5.80
CA ILE A 41 -0.91 7.36 4.93
C ILE A 41 0.44 7.49 5.61
N ASP A 42 0.49 7.85 6.89
CA ASP A 42 1.75 8.00 7.63
C ASP A 42 2.49 6.67 7.78
N MET A 43 1.75 5.57 8.02
CA MET A 43 2.34 4.24 8.09
C MET A 43 2.99 3.81 6.76
N VAL A 44 2.33 4.08 5.63
CA VAL A 44 2.91 3.80 4.30
C VAL A 44 4.06 4.76 4.00
N ARG A 45 3.97 6.03 4.43
CA ARG A 45 5.07 6.99 4.30
C ARG A 45 6.32 6.52 5.02
N LEU A 46 6.18 5.93 6.20
CA LEU A 46 7.30 5.32 6.90
C LEU A 46 7.95 4.20 6.07
N GLN A 47 7.15 3.37 5.37
CA GLN A 47 7.70 2.39 4.42
C GLN A 47 8.45 3.07 3.27
N VAL A 48 7.88 4.12 2.67
CA VAL A 48 8.53 4.89 1.58
C VAL A 48 9.85 5.50 2.05
N MET A 49 9.88 6.09 3.25
CA MET A 49 11.10 6.66 3.81
C MET A 49 12.20 5.61 4.03
N ASN A 50 11.83 4.38 4.38
CA ASN A 50 12.77 3.26 4.47
C ASN A 50 13.22 2.72 3.11
N CYS A 51 12.59 3.13 2.01
CA CYS A 51 13.02 2.85 0.64
C CYS A 51 14.00 3.92 0.14
N TYR A 52 15.10 4.12 0.87
CA TYR A 52 16.15 5.09 0.56
C TYR A 52 15.62 6.53 0.45
N ALA A 53 14.81 6.93 1.45
CA ALA A 53 14.11 8.22 1.49
C ALA A 53 13.25 8.49 0.24
N GLY A 54 12.55 7.47 -0.25
CA GLY A 54 11.69 7.55 -1.43
C GLY A 54 12.40 7.55 -2.78
N LYS A 55 13.72 7.37 -2.80
CA LYS A 55 14.49 7.28 -4.07
C LYS A 55 14.33 5.94 -4.77
N ILE A 56 13.93 4.90 -4.05
CA ILE A 56 13.59 3.59 -4.61
C ILE A 56 12.08 3.43 -4.55
N SER A 57 11.49 3.02 -5.66
CA SER A 57 10.04 2.89 -5.80
C SER A 57 9.47 1.85 -4.84
N LEU A 58 8.48 2.24 -4.04
CA LEU A 58 7.68 1.34 -3.24
C LEU A 58 6.36 1.04 -3.94
N ILE A 59 6.05 -0.22 -4.15
CA ILE A 59 4.74 -0.69 -4.59
C ILE A 59 4.11 -1.56 -3.49
N ASN A 60 2.86 -1.30 -3.16
CA ASN A 60 2.13 -2.10 -2.18
C ASN A 60 1.32 -3.23 -2.84
N SER A 61 1.06 -4.29 -2.09
CA SER A 61 0.11 -5.32 -2.50
C SER A 61 -1.31 -4.83 -2.33
N GLY A 62 -2.16 -5.00 -3.34
CA GLY A 62 -3.57 -4.60 -3.33
C GLY A 62 -4.50 -5.49 -2.49
N GLY A 63 -3.94 -6.42 -1.72
CA GLY A 63 -4.69 -7.32 -0.85
C GLY A 63 -5.35 -8.50 -1.56
N GLU A 64 -6.11 -9.27 -0.81
CA GLU A 64 -6.92 -10.37 -1.32
C GLU A 64 -8.31 -9.87 -1.73
N SER A 65 -9.04 -10.64 -2.53
CA SER A 65 -10.45 -10.36 -2.79
C SER A 65 -11.26 -10.51 -1.51
N SER A 66 -12.33 -9.74 -1.40
CA SER A 66 -13.32 -9.90 -0.35
C SER A 66 -13.87 -11.34 -0.32
N THR A 67 -14.27 -11.80 0.85
CA THR A 67 -14.78 -13.17 1.04
C THR A 67 -16.08 -13.43 0.27
N ASP A 68 -16.86 -12.38 0.04
CA ASP A 68 -18.11 -12.41 -0.73
C ASP A 68 -17.90 -12.24 -2.25
N GLY A 69 -16.66 -11.95 -2.69
CA GLY A 69 -16.30 -11.72 -4.09
C GLY A 69 -16.98 -10.51 -4.72
N ASN A 70 -17.56 -9.61 -3.91
CA ASN A 70 -18.32 -8.47 -4.39
C ASN A 70 -17.41 -7.44 -5.09
N LEU A 71 -17.71 -7.16 -6.36
CA LEU A 71 -16.96 -6.20 -7.17
C LEU A 71 -16.88 -4.81 -6.51
N GLN A 72 -17.99 -4.30 -5.99
CA GLN A 72 -18.04 -2.95 -5.40
C GLN A 72 -17.19 -2.85 -4.13
N THR A 73 -17.16 -3.90 -3.33
CA THR A 73 -16.31 -3.97 -2.13
C THR A 73 -14.85 -3.97 -2.52
N ASP A 74 -14.47 -4.86 -3.45
CA ASP A 74 -13.10 -4.95 -3.95
C ASP A 74 -12.64 -3.69 -4.66
N LEU A 75 -13.52 -3.03 -5.42
CA LEU A 75 -13.24 -1.75 -6.08
C LEU A 75 -12.95 -0.64 -5.06
N LYS A 76 -13.81 -0.49 -4.05
CA LYS A 76 -13.62 0.51 -2.98
C LYS A 76 -12.30 0.29 -2.23
N GLU A 77 -11.98 -0.95 -1.90
CA GLU A 77 -10.72 -1.28 -1.22
C GLU A 77 -9.50 -1.01 -2.10
N ALA A 78 -9.56 -1.36 -3.39
CA ALA A 78 -8.48 -1.12 -4.34
C ALA A 78 -8.22 0.38 -4.50
N VAL A 79 -9.27 1.17 -4.73
CA VAL A 79 -9.19 2.64 -4.85
C VAL A 79 -8.65 3.25 -3.56
N ARG A 80 -9.20 2.88 -2.39
CA ARG A 80 -8.71 3.36 -1.10
C ARG A 80 -7.23 3.07 -0.90
N THR A 81 -6.80 1.86 -1.19
CA THR A 81 -5.41 1.44 -1.05
C THR A 81 -4.49 2.21 -2.01
N ALA A 82 -4.93 2.42 -3.26
CA ALA A 82 -4.21 3.22 -4.24
C ALA A 82 -4.03 4.68 -3.80
N VAL A 83 -5.10 5.30 -3.29
CA VAL A 83 -5.05 6.67 -2.76
C VAL A 83 -4.10 6.78 -1.58
N ILE A 84 -4.16 5.86 -0.61
CA ILE A 84 -3.25 5.84 0.54
C ILE A 84 -1.79 5.72 0.08
N ASN A 85 -1.50 4.76 -0.81
CA ASN A 85 -0.16 4.55 -1.33
C ASN A 85 0.35 5.80 -2.06
N LYS A 86 -0.43 6.34 -3.00
CA LYS A 86 -0.05 7.53 -3.77
C LYS A 86 0.19 8.73 -2.86
N ARG A 87 -0.72 9.04 -1.94
CA ARG A 87 -0.59 10.16 -1.00
C ARG A 87 0.58 10.00 -0.03
N ALA A 88 0.98 8.78 0.26
CA ALA A 88 2.16 8.49 1.05
C ALA A 88 3.49 8.63 0.28
N GLY A 89 3.45 8.78 -1.04
CA GLY A 89 4.62 8.81 -1.91
C GLY A 89 5.01 7.46 -2.50
N GLY A 90 4.14 6.47 -2.43
CA GLY A 90 4.34 5.19 -3.10
C GLY A 90 4.14 5.29 -4.61
N ALA A 91 4.81 4.42 -5.35
CA ALA A 91 4.87 4.45 -6.81
C ALA A 91 3.81 3.60 -7.50
N GLY A 92 3.11 2.73 -6.78
CA GLY A 92 2.13 1.85 -7.40
C GLY A 92 1.49 0.83 -6.49
N LEU A 93 0.52 0.13 -7.06
CA LEU A 93 -0.23 -0.95 -6.42
C LEU A 93 -0.21 -2.20 -7.30
N ILE A 94 0.14 -3.35 -6.72
CA ILE A 94 0.04 -4.62 -7.42
C ILE A 94 -1.37 -5.17 -7.26
N MET A 95 -2.09 -5.27 -8.37
CA MET A 95 -3.37 -5.93 -8.44
C MET A 95 -3.19 -7.36 -8.96
N GLY A 96 -3.51 -8.32 -8.12
CA GLY A 96 -3.42 -9.74 -8.44
C GLY A 96 -4.80 -10.40 -8.48
N ARG A 97 -5.07 -11.24 -7.50
CA ARG A 97 -6.28 -12.06 -7.40
C ARG A 97 -7.59 -11.27 -7.51
N LYS A 98 -7.65 -10.05 -7.00
CA LYS A 98 -8.79 -9.14 -7.15
C LYS A 98 -9.14 -8.86 -8.62
N ALA A 99 -8.16 -8.85 -9.51
CA ALA A 99 -8.37 -8.59 -10.93
C ALA A 99 -8.58 -9.89 -11.74
N PHE A 100 -7.67 -10.87 -11.63
CA PHE A 100 -7.70 -12.02 -12.53
C PHE A 100 -8.57 -13.21 -12.09
N LYS A 101 -9.08 -13.22 -10.84
CA LYS A 101 -10.01 -14.26 -10.35
C LYS A 101 -11.49 -13.93 -10.58
N ARG A 102 -11.80 -13.06 -11.53
CA ARG A 102 -13.15 -12.61 -11.85
C ARG A 102 -13.33 -12.47 -13.38
N PRO A 103 -14.56 -12.24 -13.86
CA PRO A 103 -14.79 -11.96 -15.27
C PRO A 103 -13.89 -10.83 -15.78
N MET A 104 -13.42 -10.94 -17.02
CA MET A 104 -12.45 -10.02 -17.63
C MET A 104 -12.86 -8.55 -17.53
N ASN A 105 -14.13 -8.25 -17.80
CA ASN A 105 -14.67 -6.90 -17.74
C ASN A 105 -14.55 -6.28 -16.33
N GLU A 106 -14.87 -7.04 -15.30
CA GLU A 106 -14.76 -6.60 -13.91
C GLU A 106 -13.29 -6.43 -13.48
N GLY A 107 -12.42 -7.35 -13.89
CA GLY A 107 -10.98 -7.25 -13.62
C GLY A 107 -10.35 -6.01 -14.26
N VAL A 108 -10.75 -5.72 -15.50
CA VAL A 108 -10.34 -4.50 -16.22
C VAL A 108 -10.86 -3.24 -15.52
N GLU A 109 -12.10 -3.25 -15.05
CA GLU A 109 -12.69 -2.11 -14.32
C GLU A 109 -11.87 -1.76 -13.07
N ILE A 110 -11.51 -2.76 -12.26
CA ILE A 110 -10.67 -2.53 -11.06
C ILE A 110 -9.30 -1.97 -11.42
N ILE A 111 -8.65 -2.54 -12.44
CA ILE A 111 -7.32 -2.08 -12.86
C ILE A 111 -7.38 -0.64 -13.36
N ARG A 112 -8.38 -0.29 -14.18
CA ARG A 112 -8.57 1.08 -14.67
C ARG A 112 -8.82 2.06 -13.54
N ALA A 113 -9.69 1.74 -12.61
CA ALA A 113 -9.94 2.60 -11.45
C ALA A 113 -8.65 2.88 -10.65
N VAL A 114 -7.79 1.89 -10.47
CA VAL A 114 -6.48 2.07 -9.83
C VAL A 114 -5.55 2.94 -10.68
N GLN A 115 -5.50 2.72 -12.00
CA GLN A 115 -4.71 3.54 -12.91
C GLN A 115 -5.14 5.01 -12.88
N ASP A 116 -6.44 5.27 -12.88
CA ASP A 116 -7.00 6.62 -12.81
C ASP A 116 -6.53 7.36 -11.55
N ILE A 117 -6.45 6.67 -10.40
CA ILE A 117 -5.91 7.25 -9.17
C ILE A 117 -4.46 7.71 -9.37
N TYR A 118 -3.60 6.89 -9.99
CA TYR A 118 -2.19 7.28 -10.20
C TYR A 118 -2.01 8.37 -11.25
N LEU A 119 -2.92 8.46 -12.23
CA LEU A 119 -2.91 9.50 -13.27
C LEU A 119 -3.53 10.82 -12.79
N GLU A 120 -4.42 10.80 -11.78
CA GLU A 120 -5.10 11.98 -11.27
C GLU A 120 -4.13 12.94 -10.56
N LYS A 121 -3.93 14.12 -11.13
CA LYS A 121 -2.98 15.12 -10.63
C LYS A 121 -3.41 15.81 -9.33
N GLN A 122 -4.70 15.82 -9.03
CA GLN A 122 -5.23 16.43 -7.80
C GLN A 122 -5.01 15.56 -6.56
N ILE A 123 -4.73 14.26 -6.75
CA ILE A 123 -4.33 13.36 -5.67
C ILE A 123 -2.83 13.49 -5.49
N ASP A 124 -2.43 14.41 -4.66
CA ASP A 124 -1.03 14.75 -4.39
C ASP A 124 -0.56 14.19 -3.05
N LEU A 125 0.72 14.36 -2.76
CA LEU A 125 1.34 14.00 -1.48
C LEU A 125 0.62 14.71 -0.31
N ALA A 126 0.37 13.97 0.76
CA ALA A 126 -0.22 14.51 1.98
C ALA A 126 0.83 15.07 2.93
#